data_058e42dc0fa28d2cbc49f4710a94afda
#
_entry.id   058e42dc0fa28d2cbc49f4710a94afda
#
_cell.length_a   1.000
_cell.length_b   1.000
_cell.length_c   1.000
_cell.angle_alpha   90.00
_cell.angle_beta   90.00
_cell.angle_gamma   90.00
#
_symmetry.space_group_name_H-M   'P 1'
#
loop_
_entity.id
_entity.type
_entity.pdbx_description
1 polymer ?
#
loop_
_entity_poly.entity_id
_entity_poly.type
_entity_poly.pdbx_seq_one_letter_code
_entity_poly.pdbx_strand_id
1 'polypeptide(L)'
;MSIRKAGLAVLAAVALVFGGAGTASAKGKIEFGFHYGSWSLNLLKGTFENLAEDFAKQLKDEQLKKIQDENPDEHIVERSFTNEVTFDSSGHDFGFEIRWYPAGENGSFSLGLAVEKVQMKFGLTSVKTAMSLENALTGERLTFDGDANGNVESNPLAFLLSLRWDIIPSGRVHPYFSLGFGAAGVSAWDKTTLTYDFVGTLRIPGEPPDSISDAATKTLLQLKEEEGEDEEPFEYPIKFFPFVQIHLGLKAKLTSNVHLLVDAGILDGFLLRGGIAIRI
;
A
#
# COMPACT_ATOMS: atom_id res chain seq x y z
N MET A 1 -17.28 12.65 -8.18
CA MET A 1 -17.34 14.00 -7.50
C MET A 1 -16.13 14.79 -7.99
N SER A 2 -16.28 15.97 -8.61
CA SER A 2 -15.13 16.67 -9.19
C SER A 2 -14.15 17.13 -8.09
N ILE A 3 -12.86 17.17 -8.41
CA ILE A 3 -11.77 17.62 -7.49
C ILE A 3 -12.10 18.99 -6.86
N ARG A 4 -12.81 19.87 -7.62
CA ARG A 4 -13.31 21.15 -7.10
C ARG A 4 -14.33 20.98 -5.97
N LYS A 5 -15.21 19.97 -6.02
CA LYS A 5 -16.21 19.71 -4.95
C LYS A 5 -15.57 19.09 -3.71
N ALA A 6 -14.54 18.25 -3.89
CA ALA A 6 -13.78 17.70 -2.76
C ALA A 6 -12.96 18.80 -2.07
N GLY A 7 -12.27 19.67 -2.83
CA GLY A 7 -11.57 20.83 -2.28
C GLY A 7 -12.50 21.80 -1.55
N LEU A 8 -13.72 22.02 -2.07
CA LEU A 8 -14.71 22.88 -1.40
C LEU A 8 -15.24 22.25 -0.10
N ALA A 9 -15.42 20.92 -0.07
CA ALA A 9 -15.83 20.21 1.14
C ALA A 9 -14.75 20.26 2.25
N VAL A 10 -13.47 20.13 1.87
CA VAL A 10 -12.34 20.29 2.79
C VAL A 10 -12.25 21.73 3.30
N LEU A 11 -12.37 22.75 2.41
CA LEU A 11 -12.41 24.15 2.79
C LEU A 11 -13.62 24.48 3.68
N ALA A 12 -14.79 23.90 3.41
CA ALA A 12 -15.99 24.07 4.23
C ALA A 12 -15.82 23.38 5.61
N ALA A 13 -15.19 22.21 5.68
CA ALA A 13 -14.86 21.55 6.94
C ALA A 13 -13.83 22.37 7.75
N VAL A 14 -12.81 22.92 7.10
CA VAL A 14 -11.85 23.86 7.69
C VAL A 14 -12.57 25.10 8.21
N ALA A 15 -13.45 25.71 7.40
CA ALA A 15 -14.21 26.90 7.80
C ALA A 15 -15.19 26.62 8.94
N LEU A 16 -15.80 25.42 9.00
CA LEU A 16 -16.67 24.99 10.12
C LEU A 16 -15.86 24.77 11.40
N VAL A 17 -14.67 24.15 11.31
CA VAL A 17 -13.79 23.94 12.46
C VAL A 17 -13.24 25.25 13.01
N PHE A 18 -12.92 26.22 12.14
CA PHE A 18 -12.36 27.52 12.54
C PHE A 18 -13.43 28.61 12.70
N GLY A 19 -14.55 28.52 11.98
CA GLY A 19 -15.64 29.52 12.04
C GLY A 19 -16.57 29.38 13.23
N GLY A 20 -16.69 28.18 13.81
CA GLY A 20 -17.48 27.93 15.02
C GLY A 20 -16.84 28.41 16.34
N ALA A 21 -15.60 28.89 16.29
CA ALA A 21 -14.84 29.32 17.47
C ALA A 21 -15.18 30.76 17.94
N GLY A 22 -16.23 31.39 17.42
CA GLY A 22 -16.47 32.83 17.50
C GLY A 22 -17.01 33.41 18.80
N THR A 23 -17.18 32.67 19.90
CA THR A 23 -17.71 33.29 21.15
C THR A 23 -17.20 32.70 22.47
N ALA A 24 -16.34 31.73 22.47
CA ALA A 24 -15.64 31.34 23.69
C ALA A 24 -14.29 32.06 23.72
N SER A 25 -13.95 32.75 24.80
CA SER A 25 -12.61 33.27 25.12
C SER A 25 -11.63 32.11 25.29
N ALA A 26 -11.59 31.25 24.29
CA ALA A 26 -10.75 30.09 24.27
C ALA A 26 -9.35 30.53 23.80
N LYS A 27 -8.38 30.42 24.69
CA LYS A 27 -6.94 30.53 24.43
C LYS A 27 -6.49 29.35 23.55
N GLY A 28 -7.23 29.08 22.45
CA GLY A 28 -6.91 28.01 21.51
C GLY A 28 -5.55 28.26 20.89
N LYS A 29 -4.81 27.19 20.66
CA LYS A 29 -3.49 27.25 19.98
C LYS A 29 -3.57 26.53 18.65
N ILE A 30 -2.83 27.04 17.67
CA ILE A 30 -2.65 26.41 16.38
C ILE A 30 -1.21 25.88 16.30
N GLU A 31 -1.06 24.70 15.77
CA GLU A 31 0.24 24.04 15.55
C GLU A 31 0.38 23.69 14.08
N PHE A 32 1.51 24.04 13.48
CA PHE A 32 1.89 23.68 12.13
C PHE A 32 2.97 22.62 12.25
N GLY A 33 2.71 21.44 11.69
CA GLY A 33 3.59 20.29 11.71
C GLY A 33 4.09 19.91 10.34
N PHE A 34 5.32 19.45 10.29
CA PHE A 34 5.89 18.75 9.15
C PHE A 34 6.46 17.43 9.64
N HIS A 35 6.21 16.36 8.90
CA HIS A 35 6.77 15.04 9.19
C HIS A 35 7.33 14.37 7.94
N TYR A 36 8.27 13.48 8.18
CA TYR A 36 8.84 12.57 7.20
C TYR A 36 9.03 11.21 7.86
N GLY A 37 8.74 10.15 7.11
CA GLY A 37 8.84 8.80 7.64
C GLY A 37 9.06 7.73 6.57
N SER A 38 9.20 6.49 7.05
CA SER A 38 9.21 5.30 6.24
C SER A 38 7.89 4.56 6.35
N TRP A 39 7.46 3.99 5.25
CA TRP A 39 6.25 3.20 5.10
C TRP A 39 6.59 1.78 4.66
N SER A 40 5.84 0.78 5.16
CA SER A 40 6.02 -0.63 4.76
C SER A 40 4.77 -1.45 5.05
N LEU A 41 4.50 -2.47 4.22
CA LEU A 41 3.53 -3.54 4.46
C LEU A 41 4.19 -4.82 5.00
N ASN A 42 5.48 -4.80 5.32
CA ASN A 42 6.24 -6.01 5.70
C ASN A 42 5.73 -6.70 6.97
N LEU A 43 4.94 -6.02 7.81
CA LEU A 43 4.20 -6.67 8.90
C LEU A 43 3.18 -7.70 8.41
N LEU A 44 2.67 -7.53 7.18
CA LEU A 44 1.71 -8.42 6.54
C LEU A 44 2.38 -9.35 5.51
N LYS A 45 3.71 -9.38 5.45
CA LYS A 45 4.50 -10.14 4.49
C LYS A 45 4.02 -11.58 4.36
N GLY A 46 3.98 -12.34 5.45
CA GLY A 46 3.53 -13.74 5.42
C GLY A 46 2.09 -13.92 4.93
N THR A 47 1.21 -12.94 5.16
CA THR A 47 -0.17 -12.99 4.63
C THR A 47 -0.16 -12.86 3.10
N PHE A 48 0.62 -11.93 2.55
CA PHE A 48 0.72 -11.76 1.10
C PHE A 48 1.42 -12.94 0.43
N GLU A 49 2.47 -13.49 1.05
CA GLU A 49 3.17 -14.68 0.56
C GLU A 49 2.23 -15.89 0.51
N ASN A 50 1.52 -16.18 1.60
CA ASN A 50 0.55 -17.29 1.64
C ASN A 50 -0.57 -17.11 0.61
N LEU A 51 -1.11 -15.89 0.46
CA LEU A 51 -2.15 -15.62 -0.53
C LEU A 51 -1.65 -15.86 -1.96
N ALA A 52 -0.43 -15.44 -2.27
CA ALA A 52 0.18 -15.66 -3.58
C ALA A 52 0.51 -17.15 -3.84
N GLU A 53 0.95 -17.88 -2.82
CA GLU A 53 1.15 -19.32 -2.90
C GLU A 53 -0.16 -20.08 -3.13
N ASP A 54 -1.23 -19.71 -2.42
CA ASP A 54 -2.55 -20.32 -2.59
C ASP A 54 -3.13 -20.04 -3.99
N PHE A 55 -2.95 -18.82 -4.48
CA PHE A 55 -3.34 -18.45 -5.84
C PHE A 55 -2.56 -19.26 -6.89
N ALA A 56 -1.23 -19.41 -6.73
CA ALA A 56 -0.41 -20.21 -7.63
C ALA A 56 -0.85 -21.70 -7.65
N LYS A 57 -1.21 -22.27 -6.49
CA LYS A 57 -1.76 -23.62 -6.41
C LYS A 57 -3.09 -23.73 -7.16
N GLN A 58 -3.99 -22.79 -6.97
CA GLN A 58 -5.28 -22.76 -7.66
C GLN A 58 -5.09 -22.72 -9.18
N LEU A 59 -4.27 -21.80 -9.67
CA LEU A 59 -3.95 -21.71 -11.10
C LEU A 59 -3.35 -23.02 -11.64
N LYS A 60 -2.41 -23.62 -10.91
CA LYS A 60 -1.83 -24.92 -11.25
C LYS A 60 -2.90 -26.00 -11.35
N ASP A 61 -3.80 -26.11 -10.37
CA ASP A 61 -4.86 -27.13 -10.36
C ASP A 61 -5.82 -26.96 -11.53
N GLU A 62 -6.19 -25.72 -11.88
CA GLU A 62 -7.01 -25.39 -13.04
C GLU A 62 -6.31 -25.77 -14.36
N GLN A 63 -5.02 -25.44 -14.51
CA GLN A 63 -4.26 -25.79 -15.71
C GLN A 63 -4.02 -27.29 -15.83
N LEU A 64 -3.68 -27.97 -14.73
CA LEU A 64 -3.52 -29.42 -14.72
C LEU A 64 -4.81 -30.12 -15.13
N LYS A 65 -5.96 -29.70 -14.59
CA LYS A 65 -7.26 -30.23 -14.98
C LYS A 65 -7.52 -30.01 -16.47
N LYS A 66 -7.25 -28.85 -17.01
CA LYS A 66 -7.42 -28.54 -18.43
C LYS A 66 -6.55 -29.47 -19.31
N ILE A 67 -5.28 -29.67 -18.94
CA ILE A 67 -4.37 -30.58 -19.64
C ILE A 67 -4.90 -32.02 -19.63
N GLN A 68 -5.41 -32.48 -18.47
CA GLN A 68 -6.01 -33.82 -18.32
C GLN A 68 -7.29 -34.00 -19.14
N ASP A 69 -8.14 -32.96 -19.17
CA ASP A 69 -9.41 -32.96 -19.91
C ASP A 69 -9.15 -32.96 -21.45
N GLU A 70 -8.11 -32.25 -21.89
CA GLU A 70 -7.69 -32.20 -23.31
C GLU A 70 -6.95 -33.47 -23.77
N ASN A 71 -6.32 -34.22 -22.85
CA ASN A 71 -5.50 -35.40 -23.13
C ASN A 71 -5.90 -36.59 -22.23
N PRO A 72 -7.17 -37.09 -22.31
CA PRO A 72 -7.68 -38.08 -21.37
C PRO A 72 -6.97 -39.43 -21.45
N ASP A 73 -6.40 -39.77 -22.61
CA ASP A 73 -5.71 -41.05 -22.86
C ASP A 73 -4.25 -41.02 -22.36
N GLU A 74 -3.69 -39.88 -22.02
CA GLU A 74 -2.29 -39.76 -21.61
C GLU A 74 -2.04 -40.01 -20.12
N HIS A 75 -3.11 -40.09 -19.29
CA HIS A 75 -3.02 -40.34 -17.86
C HIS A 75 -1.99 -39.46 -17.12
N ILE A 76 -2.04 -38.13 -17.40
CA ILE A 76 -1.10 -37.17 -16.85
C ILE A 76 -1.33 -37.01 -15.34
N VAL A 77 -0.27 -37.17 -14.56
CA VAL A 77 -0.28 -37.00 -13.10
C VAL A 77 0.78 -36.02 -12.64
N GLU A 78 0.46 -35.25 -11.62
CA GLU A 78 1.44 -34.40 -10.94
C GLU A 78 2.36 -35.27 -10.07
N ARG A 79 3.67 -35.07 -10.20
CA ARG A 79 4.69 -35.69 -9.35
C ARG A 79 5.23 -34.77 -8.29
N SER A 80 5.42 -33.51 -8.64
CA SER A 80 5.85 -32.50 -7.70
C SER A 80 5.40 -31.12 -8.14
N PHE A 81 5.11 -30.29 -7.15
CA PHE A 81 4.92 -28.87 -7.31
C PHE A 81 5.55 -28.18 -6.11
N THR A 82 6.40 -27.20 -6.38
CA THR A 82 6.95 -26.31 -5.38
C THR A 82 6.75 -24.88 -5.85
N ASN A 83 6.40 -24.01 -4.94
CA ASN A 83 6.28 -22.58 -5.20
C ASN A 83 6.79 -21.84 -3.97
N GLU A 84 7.79 -21.00 -4.17
CA GLU A 84 8.37 -20.14 -3.15
C GLU A 84 8.11 -18.70 -3.53
N VAL A 85 7.45 -17.98 -2.66
CA VAL A 85 7.09 -16.57 -2.89
C VAL A 85 7.76 -15.70 -1.84
N THR A 86 8.31 -14.59 -2.28
CA THR A 86 8.85 -13.55 -1.40
C THR A 86 8.18 -12.22 -1.69
N PHE A 87 7.54 -11.65 -0.70
CA PHE A 87 6.95 -10.31 -0.74
C PHE A 87 7.87 -9.31 -0.06
N ASP A 88 7.96 -8.10 -0.60
CA ASP A 88 8.61 -6.96 0.04
C ASP A 88 7.85 -5.67 -0.24
N SER A 89 8.00 -4.70 0.67
CA SER A 89 7.43 -3.38 0.51
C SER A 89 8.28 -2.33 1.21
N SER A 90 8.39 -1.19 0.56
CA SER A 90 9.11 -0.04 1.09
C SER A 90 8.48 1.26 0.60
N GLY A 91 8.69 2.33 1.33
CA GLY A 91 8.20 3.63 0.91
C GLY A 91 8.60 4.73 1.86
N HIS A 92 8.24 5.94 1.47
CA HIS A 92 8.44 7.15 2.25
C HIS A 92 7.14 7.92 2.33
N ASP A 93 6.89 8.50 3.49
CA ASP A 93 5.79 9.40 3.75
C ASP A 93 6.33 10.76 4.14
N PHE A 94 5.80 11.82 3.56
CA PHE A 94 6.04 13.16 4.05
C PHE A 94 4.75 13.98 4.00
N GLY A 95 4.52 14.77 5.03
CA GLY A 95 3.29 15.51 5.15
C GLY A 95 3.44 16.82 5.90
N PHE A 96 2.44 17.64 5.67
CA PHE A 96 2.20 18.88 6.37
C PHE A 96 0.87 18.80 7.08
N GLU A 97 0.83 19.23 8.37
CA GLU A 97 -0.36 19.19 9.21
C GLU A 97 -0.60 20.56 9.85
N ILE A 98 -1.86 20.96 9.89
CA ILE A 98 -2.35 22.07 10.72
C ILE A 98 -3.22 21.47 11.81
N ARG A 99 -2.94 21.80 13.06
CA ARG A 99 -3.61 21.22 14.23
C ARG A 99 -4.10 22.32 15.18
N TRP A 100 -5.33 22.17 15.63
CA TRP A 100 -5.96 23.06 16.60
C TRP A 100 -6.10 22.41 17.96
N TYR A 101 -5.63 23.11 18.99
CA TYR A 101 -5.76 22.74 20.41
C TYR A 101 -6.79 23.63 21.07
N PRO A 102 -8.05 23.19 21.25
CA PRO A 102 -9.14 24.03 21.80
C PRO A 102 -8.86 24.50 23.22
N ALA A 103 -8.23 23.66 24.06
CA ALA A 103 -7.88 23.99 25.45
C ALA A 103 -6.52 24.71 25.59
N GLY A 104 -5.93 25.17 24.49
CA GLY A 104 -4.69 25.95 24.49
C GLY A 104 -3.42 25.11 24.68
N GLU A 105 -2.39 25.70 25.29
CA GLU A 105 -1.03 25.14 25.35
C GLU A 105 -0.95 23.78 26.07
N ASN A 106 -1.71 23.60 27.12
CA ASN A 106 -1.74 22.38 27.92
C ASN A 106 -2.97 21.52 27.63
N GLY A 107 -3.63 21.75 26.49
CA GLY A 107 -4.77 20.94 26.05
C GLY A 107 -4.30 19.54 25.67
N SER A 108 -4.96 18.52 26.19
CA SER A 108 -4.70 17.12 25.86
C SER A 108 -5.24 16.77 24.47
N PHE A 109 -6.41 17.27 24.11
CA PHE A 109 -7.07 16.95 22.85
C PHE A 109 -6.78 17.98 21.76
N SER A 110 -6.65 17.50 20.51
CA SER A 110 -6.48 18.35 19.34
C SER A 110 -7.04 17.72 18.07
N LEU A 111 -7.43 18.59 17.13
CA LEU A 111 -7.91 18.26 15.79
C LEU A 111 -6.86 18.69 14.78
N GLY A 112 -6.51 17.82 13.83
CA GLY A 112 -5.54 18.08 12.78
C GLY A 112 -6.11 17.81 11.38
N LEU A 113 -5.66 18.61 10.42
CA LEU A 113 -5.83 18.38 9.00
C LEU A 113 -4.45 18.24 8.38
N ALA A 114 -4.21 17.15 7.68
CA ALA A 114 -2.93 16.90 7.04
C ALA A 114 -3.09 16.63 5.53
N VAL A 115 -2.05 16.96 4.81
CA VAL A 115 -1.81 16.55 3.42
C VAL A 115 -0.53 15.77 3.42
N GLU A 116 -0.60 14.53 2.95
CA GLU A 116 0.52 13.59 2.94
C GLU A 116 0.78 13.12 1.52
N LYS A 117 2.04 13.03 1.14
CA LYS A 117 2.48 12.38 -0.08
C LYS A 117 3.23 11.11 0.30
N VAL A 118 2.67 9.98 -0.09
CA VAL A 118 3.25 8.67 0.16
C VAL A 118 3.89 8.18 -1.12
N GLN A 119 5.13 7.73 -1.05
CA GLN A 119 5.79 6.98 -2.11
C GLN A 119 5.78 5.52 -1.67
N MET A 120 5.17 4.65 -2.46
CA MET A 120 5.00 3.24 -2.13
C MET A 120 5.56 2.37 -3.24
N LYS A 121 6.32 1.36 -2.84
CA LYS A 121 6.74 0.25 -3.69
C LYS A 121 6.44 -1.04 -2.95
N PHE A 122 5.72 -1.95 -3.58
CA PHE A 122 5.38 -3.25 -3.01
C PHE A 122 5.20 -4.29 -4.11
N GLY A 123 5.47 -5.54 -3.81
CA GLY A 123 5.30 -6.61 -4.77
C GLY A 123 5.97 -7.91 -4.38
N LEU A 124 5.95 -8.84 -5.30
CA LEU A 124 6.61 -10.13 -5.19
C LEU A 124 8.02 -10.00 -5.76
N THR A 125 9.02 -9.99 -4.89
CA THR A 125 10.42 -9.82 -5.30
C THR A 125 11.06 -11.09 -5.82
N SER A 126 10.45 -12.26 -5.54
CA SER A 126 10.82 -13.54 -6.09
C SER A 126 9.63 -14.49 -6.02
N VAL A 127 9.32 -15.11 -7.14
CA VAL A 127 8.37 -16.23 -7.26
C VAL A 127 9.09 -17.33 -8.00
N LYS A 128 9.44 -18.40 -7.28
CA LYS A 128 10.12 -19.57 -7.87
C LYS A 128 9.15 -20.73 -7.90
N THR A 129 8.87 -21.22 -9.10
CA THR A 129 7.95 -22.34 -9.32
C THR A 129 8.68 -23.46 -10.00
N ALA A 130 8.57 -24.68 -9.46
CA ALA A 130 8.99 -25.87 -10.15
C ALA A 130 7.86 -26.90 -10.15
N MET A 131 7.58 -27.49 -11.31
CA MET A 131 6.52 -28.46 -11.51
C MET A 131 7.05 -29.65 -12.32
N SER A 132 6.62 -30.85 -11.94
CA SER A 132 6.87 -32.07 -12.71
C SER A 132 5.57 -32.81 -12.94
N LEU A 133 5.25 -33.06 -14.18
CA LEU A 133 4.14 -33.89 -14.64
C LEU A 133 4.71 -35.17 -15.23
N GLU A 134 3.97 -36.27 -15.13
CA GLU A 134 4.37 -37.58 -15.69
C GLU A 134 3.17 -38.24 -16.37
N ASN A 135 3.41 -38.78 -17.54
CA ASN A 135 2.48 -39.69 -18.16
C ASN A 135 2.60 -41.05 -17.43
N ALA A 136 1.56 -41.45 -16.70
CA ALA A 136 1.60 -42.64 -15.86
C ALA A 136 1.73 -43.96 -16.65
N LEU A 137 1.46 -43.97 -17.96
CA LEU A 137 1.57 -45.15 -18.82
C LEU A 137 2.97 -45.30 -19.41
N THR A 138 3.59 -44.19 -19.88
CA THR A 138 4.90 -44.23 -20.54
C THR A 138 6.04 -43.94 -19.57
N GLY A 139 5.78 -43.29 -18.44
CA GLY A 139 6.79 -42.80 -17.49
C GLY A 139 7.54 -41.55 -17.97
N GLU A 140 7.14 -40.97 -19.09
CA GLU A 140 7.71 -39.73 -19.60
C GLU A 140 7.38 -38.56 -18.68
N ARG A 141 8.39 -37.71 -18.42
CA ARG A 141 8.28 -36.57 -17.50
C ARG A 141 8.48 -35.24 -18.21
N LEU A 142 7.53 -34.36 -18.03
CA LEU A 142 7.62 -32.96 -18.38
C LEU A 142 7.96 -32.16 -17.11
N THR A 143 8.97 -31.30 -17.20
CA THR A 143 9.32 -30.41 -16.08
C THR A 143 9.27 -28.95 -16.51
N PHE A 144 8.79 -28.12 -15.61
CA PHE A 144 8.76 -26.67 -15.75
C PHE A 144 9.47 -26.03 -14.56
N ASP A 145 10.41 -25.15 -14.84
CA ASP A 145 11.07 -24.29 -13.84
C ASP A 145 10.81 -22.84 -14.23
N GLY A 146 10.25 -22.05 -13.35
CA GLY A 146 9.95 -20.64 -13.56
C GLY A 146 10.49 -19.76 -12.44
N ASP A 147 10.98 -18.59 -12.80
CA ASP A 147 11.35 -17.50 -11.90
C ASP A 147 10.63 -16.23 -12.35
N ALA A 148 9.97 -15.56 -11.43
CA ALA A 148 9.25 -14.34 -11.72
C ALA A 148 9.42 -13.33 -10.58
N ASN A 149 9.34 -12.07 -10.93
CA ASN A 149 9.18 -10.98 -9.97
C ASN A 149 8.20 -9.95 -10.51
N GLY A 150 7.61 -9.18 -9.61
CA GLY A 150 6.68 -8.14 -9.98
C GLY A 150 6.53 -7.14 -8.86
N ASN A 151 6.54 -5.86 -9.19
CA ASN A 151 6.33 -4.81 -8.21
C ASN A 151 5.45 -3.68 -8.76
N VAL A 152 4.77 -3.01 -7.84
CA VAL A 152 3.93 -1.86 -8.08
C VAL A 152 4.53 -0.66 -7.38
N GLU A 153 4.71 0.44 -8.10
CA GLU A 153 5.13 1.71 -7.54
C GLU A 153 4.02 2.75 -7.71
N SER A 154 3.66 3.41 -6.62
CA SER A 154 2.62 4.44 -6.61
C SER A 154 2.98 5.62 -5.69
N ASN A 155 2.49 6.81 -6.04
CA ASN A 155 2.77 8.05 -5.33
C ASN A 155 1.49 8.83 -5.02
N PRO A 156 0.55 8.28 -4.22
CA PRO A 156 -0.70 8.95 -3.90
C PRO A 156 -0.49 10.21 -3.05
N LEU A 157 -1.40 11.16 -3.25
CA LEU A 157 -1.59 12.30 -2.36
C LEU A 157 -2.81 12.01 -1.48
N ALA A 158 -2.61 12.07 -0.19
CA ALA A 158 -3.63 11.78 0.81
C ALA A 158 -4.04 13.03 1.59
N PHE A 159 -5.30 13.07 2.00
CA PHE A 159 -5.84 14.08 2.89
C PHE A 159 -6.35 13.39 4.15
N LEU A 160 -5.92 13.86 5.31
CA LEU A 160 -6.27 13.29 6.61
C LEU A 160 -6.94 14.31 7.51
N LEU A 161 -7.98 13.83 8.21
CA LEU A 161 -8.46 14.40 9.45
C LEU A 161 -7.91 13.55 10.60
N SER A 162 -7.25 14.16 11.57
CA SER A 162 -6.66 13.45 12.70
C SER A 162 -7.14 13.99 14.04
N LEU A 163 -7.36 13.06 14.96
CA LEU A 163 -7.67 13.31 16.37
C LEU A 163 -6.45 12.90 17.17
N ARG A 164 -5.91 13.79 18.00
CA ARG A 164 -4.75 13.47 18.85
C ARG A 164 -5.05 13.74 20.31
N TRP A 165 -4.59 12.83 21.14
CA TRP A 165 -4.63 12.95 22.60
C TRP A 165 -3.19 12.96 23.12
N ASP A 166 -2.73 14.12 23.58
CA ASP A 166 -1.46 14.28 24.27
C ASP A 166 -1.62 13.86 25.73
N ILE A 167 -0.85 12.87 26.18
CA ILE A 167 -0.87 12.36 27.56
C ILE A 167 0.11 13.20 28.37
N ILE A 168 -0.37 13.86 29.43
CA ILE A 168 0.42 14.78 30.27
C ILE A 168 1.08 15.90 29.42
N PRO A 169 0.29 16.73 28.72
CA PRO A 169 0.79 17.74 27.77
C PRO A 169 1.66 18.84 28.40
N SER A 170 1.62 18.97 29.74
CA SER A 170 2.50 19.89 30.49
C SER A 170 3.96 19.39 30.58
N GLY A 171 4.19 18.09 30.36
CA GLY A 171 5.54 17.52 30.38
C GLY A 171 6.43 18.02 29.25
N ARG A 172 7.75 18.11 29.50
CA ARG A 172 8.71 18.46 28.45
C ARG A 172 8.76 17.41 27.34
N VAL A 173 8.63 16.13 27.70
CA VAL A 173 8.43 15.01 26.80
C VAL A 173 7.15 14.31 27.24
N HIS A 174 6.24 14.06 26.32
CA HIS A 174 4.99 13.38 26.63
C HIS A 174 4.57 12.47 25.46
N PRO A 175 3.96 11.32 25.80
CA PRO A 175 3.39 10.45 24.77
C PRO A 175 2.09 11.03 24.22
N TYR A 176 1.74 10.59 23.02
CA TYR A 176 0.43 10.87 22.44
C TYR A 176 -0.10 9.65 21.68
N PHE A 177 -1.41 9.62 21.55
CA PHE A 177 -2.15 8.73 20.68
C PHE A 177 -2.89 9.54 19.62
N SER A 178 -2.93 9.05 18.38
CA SER A 178 -3.65 9.72 17.31
C SER A 178 -4.43 8.73 16.44
N LEU A 179 -5.65 9.14 16.06
CA LEU A 179 -6.50 8.48 15.09
C LEU A 179 -6.60 9.38 13.85
N GLY A 180 -6.30 8.83 12.69
CA GLY A 180 -6.43 9.50 11.40
C GLY A 180 -7.51 8.84 10.55
N PHE A 181 -8.28 9.65 9.84
CA PHE A 181 -9.26 9.23 8.83
C PHE A 181 -8.96 10.01 7.57
N GLY A 182 -8.70 9.32 6.49
CA GLY A 182 -8.26 9.98 5.28
C GLY A 182 -8.78 9.34 4.01
N ALA A 183 -8.44 9.99 2.93
CA ALA A 183 -8.63 9.46 1.58
C ALA A 183 -7.43 9.83 0.70
N ALA A 184 -6.90 8.85 0.00
CA ALA A 184 -5.88 9.04 -1.02
C ALA A 184 -6.52 9.20 -2.39
N GLY A 185 -6.09 10.20 -3.14
CA GLY A 185 -6.58 10.45 -4.50
C GLY A 185 -6.01 9.43 -5.48
N VAL A 186 -6.88 8.80 -6.24
CA VAL A 186 -6.57 7.75 -7.23
C VAL A 186 -6.08 8.33 -8.57
N SER A 187 -6.00 9.64 -8.72
CA SER A 187 -5.34 10.25 -9.89
C SER A 187 -3.86 9.87 -10.04
N ALA A 188 -3.29 9.20 -9.04
CA ALA A 188 -1.98 8.58 -9.11
C ALA A 188 -2.00 7.20 -9.79
N TRP A 189 -3.17 6.55 -9.97
CA TRP A 189 -3.26 5.24 -10.59
C TRP A 189 -2.78 5.24 -12.04
N ASP A 190 -3.14 6.25 -12.82
CA ASP A 190 -2.67 6.38 -14.20
C ASP A 190 -1.14 6.43 -14.31
N LYS A 191 -0.48 6.87 -13.23
CA LYS A 191 0.98 6.97 -13.11
C LYS A 191 1.59 5.83 -12.27
N THR A 192 0.76 4.97 -11.71
CA THR A 192 1.22 3.77 -11.02
C THR A 192 1.88 2.85 -12.03
N THR A 193 3.09 2.43 -11.75
CA THR A 193 3.85 1.53 -12.63
C THR A 193 3.79 0.11 -12.09
N LEU A 194 3.55 -0.82 -12.99
CA LEU A 194 3.73 -2.25 -12.79
C LEU A 194 4.99 -2.66 -13.53
N THR A 195 5.96 -3.20 -12.82
CA THR A 195 7.15 -3.83 -13.41
C THR A 195 7.08 -5.32 -13.15
N TYR A 196 7.26 -6.12 -14.17
CA TYR A 196 7.37 -7.56 -14.02
C TYR A 196 8.49 -8.12 -14.91
N ASP A 197 9.01 -9.25 -14.48
CA ASP A 197 10.00 -10.05 -15.19
C ASP A 197 9.68 -11.52 -14.92
N PHE A 198 9.66 -12.32 -15.97
CA PHE A 198 9.37 -13.74 -15.91
C PHE A 198 10.33 -14.50 -16.84
N VAL A 199 10.90 -15.57 -16.33
CA VAL A 199 11.68 -16.54 -17.11
C VAL A 199 11.20 -17.94 -16.74
N GLY A 200 10.78 -18.71 -17.74
CA GLY A 200 10.37 -20.10 -17.59
C GLY A 200 11.16 -21.02 -18.51
N THR A 201 11.44 -22.24 -18.07
CA THR A 201 12.07 -23.28 -18.88
C THR A 201 11.21 -24.53 -18.83
N LEU A 202 10.74 -24.95 -19.99
CA LEU A 202 10.01 -26.20 -20.21
C LEU A 202 10.97 -27.27 -20.76
N ARG A 203 10.96 -28.46 -20.17
CA ARG A 203 11.74 -29.61 -20.64
C ARG A 203 10.79 -30.76 -20.93
N ILE A 204 10.80 -31.17 -22.20
CA ILE A 204 10.06 -32.32 -22.72
C ILE A 204 11.08 -33.40 -23.05
N PRO A 205 10.84 -34.69 -22.70
CA PRO A 205 11.74 -35.78 -23.03
C PRO A 205 12.01 -35.89 -24.53
N GLY A 206 13.28 -35.93 -24.90
CA GLY A 206 13.68 -36.05 -26.31
C GLY A 206 13.72 -34.75 -27.13
N GLU A 207 13.31 -33.64 -26.52
CA GLU A 207 13.34 -32.31 -27.13
C GLU A 207 14.36 -31.39 -26.43
N PRO A 208 14.94 -30.41 -27.14
CA PRO A 208 15.72 -29.37 -26.47
C PRO A 208 14.84 -28.55 -25.50
N PRO A 209 15.41 -28.05 -24.40
CA PRO A 209 14.65 -27.19 -23.47
C PRO A 209 14.11 -25.96 -24.21
N ASP A 210 12.84 -25.66 -23.98
CA ASP A 210 12.21 -24.45 -24.48
C ASP A 210 12.19 -23.40 -23.35
N SER A 211 12.59 -22.17 -23.68
CA SER A 211 12.67 -21.08 -22.71
C SER A 211 11.74 -19.95 -23.12
N ILE A 212 10.89 -19.58 -22.19
CA ILE A 212 9.94 -18.47 -22.33
C ILE A 212 10.39 -17.36 -21.38
N SER A 213 10.47 -16.14 -21.88
CA SER A 213 10.75 -14.98 -21.03
C SER A 213 9.91 -13.79 -21.46
N ASP A 214 9.46 -13.02 -20.50
CA ASP A 214 8.79 -11.73 -20.71
C ASP A 214 9.15 -10.78 -19.58
N ALA A 215 9.36 -9.50 -19.92
CA ALA A 215 9.66 -8.46 -18.99
C ALA A 215 9.10 -7.13 -19.49
N ALA A 216 8.41 -6.42 -18.62
CA ALA A 216 7.89 -5.09 -18.95
C ALA A 216 7.80 -4.18 -17.72
N THR A 217 7.87 -2.89 -18.01
CA THR A 217 7.45 -1.83 -17.08
C THR A 217 6.38 -1.01 -17.77
N LYS A 218 5.17 -1.06 -17.27
CA LYS A 218 4.01 -0.37 -17.85
C LYS A 218 3.28 0.42 -16.77
N THR A 219 2.72 1.56 -17.16
CA THR A 219 1.76 2.24 -16.31
C THR A 219 0.40 1.53 -16.39
N LEU A 220 -0.43 1.71 -15.38
CA LEU A 220 -1.80 1.18 -15.44
C LEU A 220 -2.60 1.78 -16.60
N LEU A 221 -2.29 3.02 -17.00
CA LEU A 221 -2.88 3.63 -18.19
C LEU A 221 -2.48 2.90 -19.47
N GLN A 222 -1.19 2.55 -19.63
CA GLN A 222 -0.69 1.80 -20.79
C GLN A 222 -1.30 0.40 -20.86
N LEU A 223 -1.42 -0.30 -19.72
CA LEU A 223 -2.10 -1.59 -19.66
C LEU A 223 -3.54 -1.49 -20.14
N LYS A 224 -4.26 -0.46 -19.71
CA LYS A 224 -5.63 -0.20 -20.14
C LYS A 224 -5.76 0.11 -21.64
N GLU A 225 -4.79 0.81 -22.22
CA GLU A 225 -4.77 1.11 -23.66
C GLU A 225 -4.47 -0.13 -24.52
N GLU A 226 -3.73 -1.12 -23.97
CA GLU A 226 -3.39 -2.36 -24.65
C GLU A 226 -4.50 -3.41 -24.63
N GLU A 227 -5.43 -3.38 -23.63
CA GLU A 227 -6.55 -4.32 -23.50
C GLU A 227 -7.57 -4.24 -24.65
N GLY A 228 -7.51 -3.18 -25.50
CA GLY A 228 -8.34 -3.04 -26.71
C GLY A 228 -9.77 -2.57 -26.43
N GLU A 229 -10.47 -2.18 -27.53
CA GLU A 229 -11.85 -1.64 -27.46
C GLU A 229 -12.93 -2.72 -27.20
N ASP A 230 -12.57 -4.01 -27.27
CA ASP A 230 -13.52 -5.14 -27.20
C ASP A 230 -13.69 -5.72 -25.78
N GLU A 231 -12.85 -5.37 -24.81
CA GLU A 231 -13.02 -5.74 -23.41
C GLU A 231 -13.70 -4.60 -22.63
N GLU A 232 -14.58 -4.96 -21.68
CA GLU A 232 -15.19 -3.95 -20.81
C GLU A 232 -14.08 -3.11 -20.16
N PRO A 233 -14.09 -1.76 -20.35
CA PRO A 233 -12.99 -0.94 -19.88
C PRO A 233 -12.84 -1.12 -18.37
N PHE A 234 -11.62 -1.44 -17.92
CA PHE A 234 -11.29 -1.50 -16.51
C PHE A 234 -11.60 -0.15 -15.87
N GLU A 235 -12.80 -0.02 -15.32
CA GLU A 235 -13.18 1.15 -14.55
C GLU A 235 -12.52 1.06 -13.19
N TYR A 236 -11.70 2.05 -12.84
CA TYR A 236 -11.21 2.17 -11.47
C TYR A 236 -12.39 2.23 -10.51
N PRO A 237 -12.62 1.20 -9.69
CA PRO A 237 -13.83 1.09 -8.89
C PRO A 237 -13.96 2.23 -7.87
N ILE A 238 -12.88 2.95 -7.58
CA ILE A 238 -12.83 3.95 -6.52
C ILE A 238 -11.93 5.12 -6.94
N LYS A 239 -12.48 6.35 -7.01
CA LYS A 239 -11.71 7.58 -7.26
C LYS A 239 -10.90 8.06 -6.04
N PHE A 240 -11.25 7.59 -4.86
CA PHE A 240 -10.58 7.87 -3.59
C PHE A 240 -10.52 6.58 -2.78
N PHE A 241 -9.34 6.24 -2.33
CA PHE A 241 -9.13 5.12 -1.43
C PHE A 241 -9.24 5.63 0.02
N PRO A 242 -10.28 5.26 0.78
CA PRO A 242 -10.38 5.63 2.18
C PRO A 242 -9.41 4.80 3.01
N PHE A 243 -8.81 5.42 4.01
CA PHE A 243 -7.93 4.71 4.95
C PHE A 243 -8.05 5.28 6.37
N VAL A 244 -7.60 4.47 7.31
CA VAL A 244 -7.59 4.81 8.75
C VAL A 244 -6.17 4.58 9.25
N GLN A 245 -5.67 5.50 10.08
CA GLN A 245 -4.36 5.40 10.71
C GLN A 245 -4.50 5.46 12.22
N ILE A 246 -3.73 4.64 12.92
CA ILE A 246 -3.54 4.72 14.38
C ILE A 246 -2.07 4.97 14.63
N HIS A 247 -1.76 6.04 15.39
CA HIS A 247 -0.38 6.36 15.75
C HIS A 247 -0.20 6.42 17.26
N LEU A 248 0.95 5.91 17.68
CA LEU A 248 1.51 6.12 19.01
C LEU A 248 2.80 6.89 18.87
N GLY A 249 2.98 7.96 19.60
CA GLY A 249 4.15 8.81 19.47
C GLY A 249 4.60 9.48 20.75
N LEU A 250 5.76 10.11 20.63
CA LEU A 250 6.34 10.97 21.64
C LEU A 250 6.50 12.38 21.08
N LYS A 251 6.17 13.37 21.87
CA LYS A 251 6.33 14.78 21.57
C LYS A 251 7.27 15.40 22.61
N ALA A 252 8.33 16.08 22.13
CA ALA A 252 9.30 16.75 22.97
C ALA A 252 9.27 18.26 22.72
N LYS A 253 9.09 19.06 23.77
CA LYS A 253 9.18 20.53 23.72
C LYS A 253 10.65 20.94 23.66
N LEU A 254 11.11 21.49 22.54
CA LEU A 254 12.44 22.08 22.41
C LEU A 254 12.46 23.51 22.97
N THR A 255 11.44 24.28 22.61
CA THR A 255 11.17 25.62 23.13
C THR A 255 9.69 25.73 23.50
N SER A 256 9.23 26.91 23.93
CA SER A 256 7.80 27.15 24.15
C SER A 256 6.94 26.90 22.92
N ASN A 257 7.49 27.08 21.74
CA ASN A 257 6.76 27.05 20.48
C ASN A 257 7.15 25.91 19.55
N VAL A 258 8.36 25.34 19.72
CA VAL A 258 8.91 24.31 18.82
C VAL A 258 8.91 22.94 19.50
N HIS A 259 8.38 21.96 18.79
CA HIS A 259 8.25 20.58 19.26
C HIS A 259 8.86 19.62 18.26
N LEU A 260 9.51 18.57 18.75
CA LEU A 260 9.85 17.38 17.97
C LEU A 260 8.78 16.31 18.18
N LEU A 261 8.51 15.55 17.12
CA LEU A 261 7.60 14.41 17.14
C LEU A 261 8.31 13.19 16.60
N VAL A 262 8.04 12.05 17.21
CA VAL A 262 8.40 10.72 16.66
C VAL A 262 7.20 9.84 16.91
N ASP A 263 6.70 9.17 15.88
CA ASP A 263 5.59 8.24 16.01
C ASP A 263 5.72 7.01 15.13
N ALA A 264 5.02 5.96 15.55
CA ALA A 264 4.78 4.77 14.76
C ALA A 264 3.29 4.60 14.54
N GLY A 265 2.90 4.23 13.32
CA GLY A 265 1.52 4.06 12.90
C GLY A 265 1.27 2.72 12.23
N ILE A 266 0.01 2.29 12.24
CA ILE A 266 -0.50 1.06 11.61
C ILE A 266 -1.86 1.31 10.97
N LEU A 267 -2.36 0.33 10.23
CA LEU A 267 -3.61 0.08 9.53
C LEU A 267 -3.54 0.31 8.02
N ASP A 268 -2.90 1.35 7.54
CA ASP A 268 -2.62 1.57 6.10
C ASP A 268 -1.19 1.12 5.71
N GLY A 269 -0.56 0.34 6.58
CA GLY A 269 0.81 -0.12 6.57
C GLY A 269 1.46 0.18 7.92
N PHE A 270 2.73 -0.14 8.04
CA PHE A 270 3.57 0.29 9.15
C PHE A 270 4.26 1.59 8.77
N LEU A 271 4.05 2.61 9.58
CA LEU A 271 4.66 3.93 9.46
C LEU A 271 5.59 4.20 10.63
N LEU A 272 6.76 4.73 10.37
CA LEU A 272 7.67 5.29 11.39
C LEU A 272 8.05 6.70 10.95
N ARG A 273 7.63 7.70 11.72
CA ARG A 273 7.79 9.11 11.33
C ARG A 273 8.56 9.91 12.36
N GLY A 274 9.31 10.88 11.86
CA GLY A 274 9.87 11.97 12.65
C GLY A 274 9.39 13.31 12.12
N GLY A 275 9.14 14.26 13.01
CA GLY A 275 8.59 15.53 12.60
C GLY A 275 8.96 16.69 13.51
N ILE A 276 8.69 17.89 13.03
CA ILE A 276 8.82 19.14 13.78
C ILE A 276 7.50 19.89 13.71
N ALA A 277 7.10 20.50 14.83
CA ALA A 277 5.91 21.30 14.88
C ALA A 277 6.16 22.65 15.56
N ILE A 278 5.48 23.68 15.07
CA ILE A 278 5.52 25.03 15.61
C ILE A 278 4.13 25.41 16.08
N ARG A 279 3.98 25.70 17.37
CA ARG A 279 2.72 26.10 18.01
C ARG A 279 2.69 27.60 18.27
N ILE A 280 1.61 28.26 17.87
CA ILE A 280 1.37 29.71 18.04
C ILE A 280 0.07 30.00 18.80
#